data_c57b68a9ceb18a81d33ddb988b9a7af1
#
_entry.id   c57b68a9ceb18a81d33ddb988b9a7af1
#
_cell.length_a   1.000
_cell.length_b   1.000
_cell.length_c   1.000
_cell.angle_alpha   90.00
_cell.angle_beta   90.00
_cell.angle_gamma   90.00
#
_symmetry.space_group_name_H-M   'P 1'
#
loop_
_entity.id
_entity.type
_entity.pdbx_description
1 polymer ?
#
loop_
_entity_poly.entity_id
_entity_poly.type
_entity_poly.pdbx_seq_one_letter_code
_entity_poly.pdbx_strand_id
1 'polypeptide(L)'
;MNSKKDIQNREDVNLLVNTFYSAIRKHEILGPIFNKRLTSNEIWDAHLIKLTDFWETNLFGVIKFKGNPMKAHQETDKSMKYSITQDHFYQWLMLWNSTIDSLFEGKRANLAKGKARRMSTHLYMNMWKHKPKTTE
;
A
#
# COMPACT_ATOMS: atom_id res chain seq x y z
N MET A 1 -30.20 7.26 7.33
CA MET A 1 -28.75 7.46 7.25
C MET A 1 -28.07 6.12 7.10
N ASN A 2 -27.28 5.98 6.07
CA ASN A 2 -26.56 4.74 5.82
C ASN A 2 -25.21 4.74 6.51
N SER A 3 -25.11 4.00 7.62
CA SER A 3 -23.80 3.74 8.21
C SER A 3 -23.04 2.77 7.34
N LYS A 4 -21.74 3.01 7.18
CA LYS A 4 -20.87 2.07 6.48
C LYS A 4 -20.61 0.88 7.40
N LYS A 5 -20.39 -0.26 6.78
CA LYS A 5 -19.99 -1.47 7.50
C LYS A 5 -18.50 -1.45 7.78
N ASP A 6 -18.08 -2.23 8.76
CA ASP A 6 -16.66 -2.53 8.96
C ASP A 6 -16.20 -3.60 7.96
N ILE A 7 -14.92 -3.78 7.84
CA ILE A 7 -14.30 -4.83 7.02
C ILE A 7 -14.57 -6.17 7.69
N GLN A 8 -15.27 -7.09 7.00
CA GLN A 8 -15.78 -8.31 7.59
C GLN A 8 -15.12 -9.59 7.06
N ASN A 9 -14.57 -9.54 5.85
CA ASN A 9 -14.10 -10.75 5.17
C ASN A 9 -13.08 -10.40 4.08
N ARG A 10 -12.57 -11.44 3.40
CA ARG A 10 -11.61 -11.27 2.30
C ARG A 10 -12.19 -10.46 1.16
N GLU A 11 -13.46 -10.62 0.84
CA GLU A 11 -14.10 -9.87 -0.24
C GLU A 11 -14.07 -8.37 0.03
N ASP A 12 -14.26 -7.96 1.28
CA ASP A 12 -14.13 -6.57 1.70
C ASP A 12 -12.69 -6.06 1.57
N VAL A 13 -11.72 -6.88 1.96
CA VAL A 13 -10.29 -6.56 1.78
C VAL A 13 -9.97 -6.40 0.29
N ASN A 14 -10.47 -7.31 -0.54
CA ASN A 14 -10.26 -7.27 -1.98
C ASN A 14 -10.86 -5.99 -2.59
N LEU A 15 -12.06 -5.61 -2.17
CA LEU A 15 -12.70 -4.38 -2.61
C LEU A 15 -11.85 -3.16 -2.24
N LEU A 16 -11.37 -3.11 -1.01
CA LEU A 16 -10.53 -2.02 -0.53
C LEU A 16 -9.24 -1.92 -1.36
N VAL A 17 -8.55 -3.04 -1.52
CA VAL A 17 -7.27 -3.10 -2.25
C VAL A 17 -7.47 -2.67 -3.70
N ASN A 18 -8.48 -3.22 -4.37
CA ASN A 18 -8.72 -2.91 -5.78
C ASN A 18 -9.15 -1.45 -5.98
N THR A 19 -10.00 -0.93 -5.12
CA THR A 19 -10.43 0.48 -5.19
C THR A 19 -9.25 1.41 -4.99
N PHE A 20 -8.42 1.13 -3.99
CA PHE A 20 -7.24 1.92 -3.68
C PHE A 20 -6.26 1.94 -4.85
N TYR A 21 -5.89 0.77 -5.38
CA TYR A 21 -4.90 0.71 -6.45
C TYR A 21 -5.43 1.18 -7.80
N SER A 22 -6.74 1.14 -8.01
CA SER A 22 -7.35 1.82 -9.16
C SER A 22 -7.08 3.33 -9.10
N ALA A 23 -7.20 3.92 -7.91
CA ALA A 23 -6.87 5.33 -7.70
C ALA A 23 -5.36 5.60 -7.80
N ILE A 24 -4.53 4.71 -7.26
CA ILE A 24 -3.05 4.81 -7.34
C ILE A 24 -2.59 4.88 -8.80
N ARG A 25 -3.13 4.03 -9.67
CA ARG A 25 -2.71 3.96 -11.07
C ARG A 25 -2.95 5.28 -11.80
N LYS A 26 -3.93 6.04 -11.37
CA LYS A 26 -4.32 7.34 -11.96
C LYS A 26 -3.73 8.53 -11.20
N HIS A 27 -3.07 8.28 -10.06
CA HIS A 27 -2.53 9.34 -9.22
C HIS A 27 -1.35 10.01 -9.91
N GLU A 28 -1.35 11.33 -9.92
CA GLU A 28 -0.34 12.12 -10.62
C GLU A 28 1.08 11.84 -10.13
N ILE A 29 1.24 11.68 -8.82
CA ILE A 29 2.56 11.50 -8.18
C ILE A 29 2.90 10.01 -8.04
N LEU A 30 1.94 9.19 -7.59
CA LEU A 30 2.20 7.79 -7.27
C LEU A 30 2.07 6.86 -8.48
N GLY A 31 1.20 7.20 -9.43
CA GLY A 31 0.95 6.37 -10.61
C GLY A 31 2.22 6.03 -11.37
N PRO A 32 3.07 7.01 -11.70
CA PRO A 32 4.30 6.73 -12.43
C PRO A 32 5.23 5.71 -11.76
N ILE A 33 5.31 5.73 -10.43
CA ILE A 33 6.14 4.78 -9.67
C ILE A 33 5.61 3.36 -9.84
N PHE A 34 4.32 3.17 -9.60
CA PHE A 34 3.69 1.85 -9.67
C PHE A 34 3.63 1.34 -11.10
N ASN A 35 3.28 2.19 -12.06
CA ASN A 35 3.13 1.78 -13.47
C ASN A 35 4.47 1.43 -14.11
N LYS A 36 5.57 1.98 -13.62
CA LYS A 36 6.91 1.60 -14.09
C LYS A 36 7.27 0.17 -13.72
N ARG A 37 6.84 -0.28 -12.53
CA ARG A 37 7.13 -1.62 -12.01
C ARG A 37 6.11 -2.66 -12.48
N LEU A 38 4.85 -2.24 -12.58
CA LEU A 38 3.72 -3.13 -12.89
C LEU A 38 3.25 -2.80 -14.32
N THR A 39 3.89 -3.44 -15.29
CA THR A 39 3.83 -3.03 -16.69
C THR A 39 2.71 -3.70 -17.50
N SER A 40 2.00 -4.68 -16.95
CA SER A 40 0.89 -5.34 -17.64
C SER A 40 -0.28 -5.58 -16.69
N ASN A 41 -1.46 -5.83 -17.27
CA ASN A 41 -2.64 -6.15 -16.47
C ASN A 41 -2.46 -7.44 -15.67
N GLU A 42 -1.77 -8.43 -16.24
CA GLU A 42 -1.50 -9.70 -15.56
C GLU A 42 -0.61 -9.49 -14.33
N ILE A 43 0.41 -8.64 -14.46
CA ILE A 43 1.29 -8.30 -13.34
C ILE A 43 0.50 -7.56 -12.25
N TRP A 44 -0.37 -6.62 -12.66
CA TRP A 44 -1.24 -5.92 -11.72
C TRP A 44 -2.17 -6.88 -10.98
N ASP A 45 -2.81 -7.80 -11.72
CA ASP A 45 -3.74 -8.77 -11.10
C ASP A 45 -3.03 -9.64 -10.06
N ALA A 46 -1.85 -10.14 -10.38
CA ALA A 46 -1.05 -10.93 -9.44
C ALA A 46 -0.65 -10.10 -8.21
N HIS A 47 -0.29 -8.84 -8.41
CA HIS A 47 0.08 -7.93 -7.33
C HIS A 47 -1.10 -7.64 -6.41
N LEU A 48 -2.29 -7.43 -6.98
CA LEU A 48 -3.51 -7.16 -6.19
C LEU A 48 -3.90 -8.36 -5.32
N ILE A 49 -3.72 -9.58 -5.83
CA ILE A 49 -3.93 -10.80 -5.04
C ILE A 49 -2.97 -10.83 -3.86
N LYS A 50 -1.69 -10.55 -4.10
CA LYS A 50 -0.67 -10.50 -3.06
C LYS A 50 -1.00 -9.48 -1.97
N LEU A 51 -1.46 -8.31 -2.37
CA LEU A 51 -1.83 -7.23 -1.45
C LEU A 51 -3.09 -7.56 -0.67
N THR A 52 -4.04 -8.25 -1.31
CA THR A 52 -5.22 -8.76 -0.62
C THR A 52 -4.81 -9.77 0.45
N ASP A 53 -3.91 -10.69 0.12
CA ASP A 53 -3.34 -11.64 1.08
C ASP A 53 -2.65 -10.91 2.25
N PHE A 54 -1.86 -9.90 1.93
CA PHE A 54 -1.14 -9.10 2.93
C PHE A 54 -2.11 -8.46 3.92
N TRP A 55 -3.14 -7.78 3.41
CA TRP A 55 -4.09 -7.09 4.28
C TRP A 55 -5.01 -8.05 5.01
N GLU A 56 -5.38 -9.17 4.40
CA GLU A 56 -6.13 -10.21 5.11
C GLU A 56 -5.33 -10.75 6.30
N THR A 57 -4.06 -11.01 6.08
CA THR A 57 -3.14 -11.44 7.15
C THR A 57 -3.11 -10.42 8.29
N ASN A 58 -2.97 -9.15 7.95
CA ASN A 58 -2.83 -8.08 8.94
C ASN A 58 -4.13 -7.77 9.68
N LEU A 59 -5.28 -7.96 9.05
CA LEU A 59 -6.56 -7.56 9.63
C LEU A 59 -7.30 -8.72 10.31
N PHE A 60 -7.05 -9.95 9.90
CA PHE A 60 -7.76 -11.12 10.42
C PHE A 60 -6.85 -12.12 11.12
N GLY A 61 -5.55 -11.90 11.14
CA GLY A 61 -4.60 -12.78 11.82
C GLY A 61 -4.40 -14.14 11.14
N VAL A 62 -4.78 -14.27 9.88
CA VAL A 62 -4.57 -15.51 9.12
C VAL A 62 -3.26 -15.40 8.31
N ILE A 63 -2.55 -16.51 8.14
CA ILE A 63 -1.26 -16.49 7.45
C ILE A 63 -1.49 -16.76 5.96
N LYS A 64 -1.63 -15.70 5.17
CA LYS A 64 -1.83 -15.76 3.73
C LYS A 64 -0.66 -15.17 2.95
N PHE A 65 -0.10 -14.06 3.45
CA PHE A 65 0.96 -13.34 2.76
C PHE A 65 2.33 -13.93 3.07
N LYS A 66 3.11 -14.17 2.00
CA LYS A 66 4.52 -14.55 2.07
C LYS A 66 5.29 -13.61 1.15
N GLY A 67 6.09 -12.73 1.72
CA GLY A 67 6.86 -11.78 0.94
C GLY A 67 7.71 -10.90 1.81
N ASN A 68 8.47 -10.02 1.17
CA ASN A 68 9.38 -9.11 1.86
C ASN A 68 9.12 -7.68 1.39
N PRO A 69 8.18 -6.95 2.05
CA PRO A 69 7.85 -5.59 1.66
C PRO A 69 9.04 -4.64 1.72
N MET A 70 9.92 -4.79 2.69
CA MET A 70 11.09 -3.91 2.82
C MET A 70 12.01 -4.03 1.62
N LYS A 71 12.30 -5.25 1.19
CA LYS A 71 13.13 -5.50 0.01
C LYS A 71 12.47 -4.96 -1.25
N ALA A 72 11.18 -5.20 -1.40
CA ALA A 72 10.42 -4.72 -2.57
C ALA A 72 10.46 -3.20 -2.67
N HIS A 73 10.34 -2.49 -1.55
CA HIS A 73 10.38 -1.04 -1.54
C HIS A 73 11.78 -0.50 -1.81
N GLN A 74 12.82 -1.15 -1.30
CA GLN A 74 14.21 -0.80 -1.61
C GLN A 74 14.49 -0.94 -3.10
N GLU A 75 14.06 -2.03 -3.71
CA GLU A 75 14.24 -2.27 -5.14
C GLU A 75 13.47 -1.26 -5.99
N THR A 76 12.28 -0.88 -5.56
CA THR A 76 11.48 0.14 -6.23
C THR A 76 12.18 1.50 -6.17
N ASP A 77 12.68 1.89 -5.01
CA ASP A 77 13.41 3.15 -4.84
C ASP A 77 14.64 3.19 -5.75
N LYS A 78 15.39 2.08 -5.79
CA LYS A 78 16.56 1.95 -6.68
C LYS A 78 16.16 2.11 -8.14
N SER A 79 15.05 1.48 -8.56
CA SER A 79 14.57 1.58 -9.95
C SER A 79 14.12 2.99 -10.31
N MET A 80 13.74 3.80 -9.33
CA MET A 80 13.36 5.20 -9.49
C MET A 80 14.53 6.15 -9.19
N LYS A 81 15.75 5.65 -9.27
CA LYS A 81 16.99 6.40 -9.01
C LYS A 81 17.01 7.03 -7.61
N TYR A 82 16.47 6.31 -6.64
CA TYR A 82 16.41 6.71 -5.23
C TYR A 82 15.64 8.02 -5.00
N SER A 83 14.64 8.27 -5.84
CA SER A 83 13.86 9.52 -5.79
C SER A 83 12.60 9.44 -4.92
N ILE A 84 12.29 8.27 -4.36
CA ILE A 84 11.13 8.12 -3.49
C ILE A 84 11.40 8.78 -2.14
N THR A 85 10.49 9.68 -1.74
CA THR A 85 10.64 10.50 -0.54
C THR A 85 9.56 10.19 0.48
N GLN A 86 9.68 10.80 1.65
CA GLN A 86 8.65 10.73 2.69
C GLN A 86 7.31 11.25 2.18
N ASP A 87 7.31 12.25 1.30
CA ASP A 87 6.07 12.78 0.72
C ASP A 87 5.32 11.73 -0.10
N HIS A 88 6.03 10.86 -0.82
CA HIS A 88 5.39 9.76 -1.54
C HIS A 88 4.62 8.85 -0.58
N PHE A 89 5.20 8.51 0.56
CA PHE A 89 4.54 7.70 1.59
C PHE A 89 3.35 8.44 2.21
N TYR A 90 3.49 9.75 2.41
CA TYR A 90 2.39 10.57 2.91
C TYR A 90 1.21 10.59 1.94
N GLN A 91 1.47 10.77 0.65
CA GLN A 91 0.44 10.75 -0.39
C GLN A 91 -0.25 9.38 -0.44
N TRP A 92 0.52 8.30 -0.34
CA TRP A 92 -0.01 6.94 -0.29
C TRP A 92 -0.93 6.77 0.93
N LEU A 93 -0.48 7.20 2.08
CA LEU A 93 -1.24 7.05 3.33
C LEU A 93 -2.55 7.86 3.30
N MET A 94 -2.50 9.09 2.81
CA MET A 94 -3.68 9.93 2.69
C MET A 94 -4.72 9.30 1.77
N LEU A 95 -4.28 8.77 0.64
CA LEU A 95 -5.17 8.11 -0.31
C LEU A 95 -5.75 6.83 0.29
N TRP A 96 -4.93 6.05 1.00
CA TRP A 96 -5.37 4.84 1.69
C TRP A 96 -6.48 5.17 2.71
N ASN A 97 -6.24 6.16 3.56
CA ASN A 97 -7.21 6.57 4.57
C ASN A 97 -8.52 7.06 3.95
N SER A 98 -8.43 7.86 2.90
CA SER A 98 -9.65 8.37 2.24
C SER A 98 -10.42 7.26 1.52
N THR A 99 -9.72 6.27 0.98
CA THR A 99 -10.36 5.11 0.37
C THR A 99 -11.10 4.29 1.42
N ILE A 100 -10.46 4.04 2.56
CA ILE A 100 -11.11 3.33 3.67
C ILE A 100 -12.37 4.10 4.10
N ASP A 101 -12.26 5.40 4.31
CA ASP A 101 -13.38 6.23 4.76
C ASP A 101 -14.54 6.22 3.78
N SER A 102 -14.27 6.07 2.48
CA SER A 102 -15.33 6.01 1.47
C SER A 102 -16.08 4.68 1.46
N LEU A 103 -15.46 3.60 1.95
CA LEU A 103 -15.99 2.24 1.84
C LEU A 103 -16.43 1.64 3.17
N PHE A 104 -15.69 1.93 4.24
CA PHE A 104 -15.84 1.23 5.52
C PHE A 104 -15.71 2.18 6.70
N GLU A 105 -16.29 1.76 7.85
CA GLU A 105 -16.02 2.37 9.15
C GLU A 105 -16.12 1.30 10.22
N GLY A 106 -15.31 1.40 11.27
CA GLY A 106 -15.32 0.48 12.38
C GLY A 106 -13.92 0.09 12.84
N LYS A 107 -13.87 -0.94 13.67
CA LYS A 107 -12.63 -1.40 14.31
C LYS A 107 -11.56 -1.81 13.32
N ARG A 108 -11.91 -2.65 12.34
CA ARG A 108 -10.94 -3.12 11.34
C ARG A 108 -10.57 -2.01 10.37
N ALA A 109 -11.51 -1.13 10.01
CA ALA A 109 -11.20 0.05 9.21
C ALA A 109 -10.13 0.91 9.91
N ASN A 110 -10.31 1.17 11.20
CA ASN A 110 -9.35 1.93 12.00
C ASN A 110 -8.01 1.20 12.15
N LEU A 111 -8.06 -0.12 12.30
CA LEU A 111 -6.87 -0.96 12.37
C LEU A 111 -6.05 -0.88 11.06
N ALA A 112 -6.74 -0.91 9.92
CA ALA A 112 -6.10 -0.79 8.61
C ALA A 112 -5.38 0.56 8.45
N LYS A 113 -5.99 1.64 8.93
CA LYS A 113 -5.36 2.96 8.93
C LYS A 113 -4.13 3.01 9.83
N GLY A 114 -4.24 2.51 11.06
CA GLY A 114 -3.15 2.51 12.02
C GLY A 114 -1.97 1.63 11.59
N LYS A 115 -2.26 0.45 11.06
CA LYS A 115 -1.21 -0.44 10.56
C LYS A 115 -0.50 0.16 9.35
N ALA A 116 -1.24 0.78 8.43
CA ALA A 116 -0.67 1.43 7.26
C ALA A 116 0.26 2.58 7.67
N ARG A 117 -0.15 3.37 8.66
CA ARG A 117 0.68 4.47 9.16
C ARG A 117 1.99 3.97 9.75
N ARG A 118 1.93 2.96 10.63
CA ARG A 118 3.14 2.39 11.22
C ARG A 118 4.03 1.76 10.18
N MET A 119 3.45 1.01 9.28
CA MET A 119 4.17 0.33 8.22
C MET A 119 4.87 1.33 7.28
N SER A 120 4.18 2.40 6.88
CA SER A 120 4.77 3.40 6.00
C SER A 120 5.98 4.07 6.63
N THR A 121 5.93 4.33 7.94
CA THR A 121 7.08 4.87 8.67
C THR A 121 8.26 3.90 8.63
N HIS A 122 8.03 2.63 8.93
CA HIS A 122 9.11 1.62 8.94
C HIS A 122 9.67 1.38 7.55
N LEU A 123 8.81 1.30 6.53
CA LEU A 123 9.26 1.09 5.16
C LEU A 123 10.09 2.28 4.67
N TYR A 124 9.67 3.49 4.96
CA TYR A 124 10.44 4.67 4.56
C TYR A 124 11.78 4.74 5.27
N MET A 125 11.83 4.50 6.58
CA MET A 125 13.09 4.51 7.33
C MET A 125 14.06 3.46 6.81
N ASN A 126 13.56 2.26 6.53
CA ASN A 126 14.38 1.19 5.96
C ASN A 126 14.89 1.57 4.57
N MET A 127 14.03 2.11 3.73
CA MET A 127 14.39 2.58 2.40
C MET A 127 15.44 3.68 2.46
N TRP A 128 15.25 4.64 3.38
CA TRP A 128 16.18 5.75 3.56
C TRP A 128 17.59 5.26 3.93
N LYS A 129 17.69 4.27 4.80
CA LYS A 129 18.98 3.67 5.20
C LYS A 129 19.72 3.04 4.04
N HIS A 130 19.00 2.59 3.01
CA HIS A 130 19.57 1.90 1.84
C HIS A 130 19.78 2.83 0.65
N LYS A 131 19.50 4.12 0.79
CA LYS A 131 19.85 5.10 -0.25
C LYS A 131 21.37 5.30 -0.28
N PRO A 132 21.95 5.56 -1.47
CA PRO A 132 23.37 5.90 -1.54
C PRO A 132 23.65 7.14 -0.73
N LYS A 133 24.78 7.12 -0.01
CA LYS A 133 25.25 8.32 0.70
C LYS A 133 25.88 9.27 -0.31
N THR A 134 25.42 10.52 -0.26
CA THR A 134 26.09 11.57 -1.03
C THR A 134 27.38 11.93 -0.33
N THR A 135 28.50 11.83 -1.04
CA THR A 135 29.76 12.35 -0.58
C THR A 135 29.97 13.71 -1.21
N GLU A 136 30.14 14.70 -0.40
CA GLU A 136 30.57 16.01 -0.88
C GLU A 136 32.07 16.17 -0.72
#